data_b79315974a3025318c6cfd77eeb0f796
#
_entry.id   b79315974a3025318c6cfd77eeb0f796
#
_cell.length_a   1.000
_cell.length_b   1.000
_cell.length_c   1.000
_cell.angle_alpha   90.00
_cell.angle_beta   90.00
_cell.angle_gamma   90.00
#
_symmetry.space_group_name_H-M   'P 1'
#
loop_
_entity.id
_entity.type
_entity.pdbx_description
1 polymer ?
#
loop_
_entity_poly.entity_id
_entity_poly.type
_entity_poly.pdbx_seq_one_letter_code
_entity_poly.pdbx_strand_id
1 'polypeptide(L)'
;MSNLPSKELITTLTTQLSSYEKKVLPDLLEKHGISPAQFVQVVLSEVKKNEKLMQAFKENPASVFASVLAGAEIGLMPSDLIGEFYLIPRSMKGADGKYRMTATPMVGYKGLVSILLRSGDVTRVHAEVVYEGDEFAPSYGL
;
A
#
# COMPACT_ATOMS: atom_id res chain seq x y z
N MET A 1 5.44 26.60 11.38
CA MET A 1 4.53 26.95 10.26
C MET A 1 4.02 25.64 9.68
N SER A 2 2.76 25.36 9.87
CA SER A 2 2.11 24.16 9.34
C SER A 2 2.09 24.26 7.81
N ASN A 3 2.90 23.49 7.12
CA ASN A 3 2.80 23.28 5.68
C ASN A 3 1.57 22.39 5.43
N LEU A 4 0.38 22.95 5.59
CA LEU A 4 -0.81 22.30 5.08
C LEU A 4 -0.62 22.11 3.59
N PRO A 5 -0.84 20.92 3.05
CA PRO A 5 -0.75 20.69 1.62
C PRO A 5 -1.68 21.68 0.93
N SER A 6 -1.19 22.37 -0.09
CA SER A 6 -1.99 23.39 -0.77
C SER A 6 -3.28 22.73 -1.26
N LYS A 7 -4.39 23.40 -1.13
CA LYS A 7 -5.71 22.89 -1.60
C LYS A 7 -5.66 22.39 -3.04
N GLU A 8 -4.81 23.00 -3.86
CA GLU A 8 -4.58 22.63 -5.25
C GLU A 8 -3.96 21.22 -5.41
N LEU A 9 -2.97 20.85 -4.58
CA LEU A 9 -2.38 19.52 -4.63
C LEU A 9 -3.39 18.43 -4.25
N ILE A 10 -4.21 18.68 -3.23
CA ILE A 10 -5.27 17.76 -2.83
C ILE A 10 -6.31 17.61 -3.94
N THR A 11 -6.70 18.71 -4.57
CA THR A 11 -7.65 18.70 -5.68
C THR A 11 -7.09 17.91 -6.87
N THR A 12 -5.82 18.14 -7.22
CA THR A 12 -5.14 17.43 -8.30
C THR A 12 -5.06 15.93 -8.02
N LEU A 13 -4.64 15.55 -6.81
CA LEU A 13 -4.59 14.14 -6.37
C LEU A 13 -5.97 13.49 -6.47
N THR A 14 -7.01 14.15 -5.95
CA THR A 14 -8.39 13.65 -5.98
C THR A 14 -8.88 13.45 -7.41
N THR A 15 -8.66 14.42 -8.29
CA THR A 15 -9.09 14.36 -9.69
C THR A 15 -8.38 13.22 -10.44
N GLN A 16 -7.08 13.07 -10.25
CA GLN A 16 -6.32 12.01 -10.90
C GLN A 16 -6.73 10.62 -10.38
N LEU A 17 -6.88 10.43 -9.07
CA LEU A 17 -7.35 9.17 -8.49
C LEU A 17 -8.77 8.82 -8.94
N SER A 18 -9.67 9.80 -9.06
CA SER A 18 -11.02 9.57 -9.61
C SER A 18 -11.00 9.14 -11.07
N SER A 19 -10.01 9.58 -11.86
CA SER A 19 -9.83 9.07 -13.22
C SER A 19 -9.38 7.61 -13.24
N TYR A 20 -8.47 7.22 -12.34
CA TYR A 20 -8.03 5.81 -12.17
C TYR A 20 -9.17 4.93 -11.65
N GLU A 21 -9.97 5.42 -10.70
CA GLU A 21 -11.15 4.74 -10.16
C GLU A 21 -12.10 4.25 -11.26
N LYS A 22 -12.28 5.06 -12.31
CA LYS A 22 -13.20 4.74 -13.40
C LYS A 22 -12.61 3.92 -14.54
N LYS A 23 -11.29 4.02 -14.78
CA LYS A 23 -10.66 3.50 -15.98
C LYS A 23 -9.78 2.27 -15.76
N VAL A 24 -9.13 2.17 -14.63
CA VAL A 24 -8.08 1.18 -14.38
C VAL A 24 -8.38 0.30 -13.18
N LEU A 25 -8.80 0.91 -12.07
CA LEU A 25 -9.01 0.20 -10.81
C LEU A 25 -10.12 -0.86 -10.85
N PRO A 26 -11.24 -0.71 -11.58
CA PRO A 26 -12.25 -1.76 -11.66
C PRO A 26 -11.67 -3.09 -12.12
N ASP A 27 -10.93 -3.11 -13.23
CA ASP A 27 -10.34 -4.32 -13.79
C ASP A 27 -9.35 -5.00 -12.84
N LEU A 28 -8.67 -4.22 -11.99
CA LEU A 28 -7.70 -4.74 -11.02
C LEU A 28 -8.36 -5.23 -9.72
N LEU A 29 -9.37 -4.53 -9.22
CA LEU A 29 -9.94 -4.73 -7.90
C LEU A 29 -11.14 -5.68 -7.87
N GLU A 30 -11.93 -5.77 -8.94
CA GLU A 30 -13.12 -6.62 -9.00
C GLU A 30 -12.81 -8.09 -8.74
N LYS A 31 -11.73 -8.60 -9.31
CA LYS A 31 -11.26 -9.98 -9.08
C LYS A 31 -10.93 -10.28 -7.61
N HIS A 32 -10.70 -9.25 -6.80
CA HIS A 32 -10.42 -9.36 -5.37
C HIS A 32 -11.61 -9.00 -4.49
N GLY A 33 -12.76 -8.64 -5.09
CA GLY A 33 -13.94 -8.21 -4.35
C GLY A 33 -13.80 -6.87 -3.64
N ILE A 34 -12.89 -6.00 -4.09
CA ILE A 34 -12.65 -4.69 -3.50
C ILE A 34 -13.34 -3.61 -4.34
N SER A 35 -14.11 -2.75 -3.66
CA SER A 35 -14.73 -1.60 -4.31
C SER A 35 -13.67 -0.55 -4.71
N PRO A 36 -13.61 -0.13 -6.00
CA PRO A 36 -12.71 0.93 -6.45
C PRO A 36 -12.90 2.24 -5.68
N ALA A 37 -14.13 2.61 -5.37
CA ALA A 37 -14.45 3.81 -4.61
C ALA A 37 -13.89 3.76 -3.18
N GLN A 38 -14.06 2.63 -2.48
CA GLN A 38 -13.46 2.44 -1.15
C GLN A 38 -11.94 2.48 -1.20
N PHE A 39 -11.33 1.82 -2.18
CA PHE A 39 -9.89 1.81 -2.38
C PHE A 39 -9.33 3.22 -2.54
N VAL A 40 -9.94 4.03 -3.42
CA VAL A 40 -9.54 5.43 -3.65
C VAL A 40 -9.70 6.29 -2.39
N GLN A 41 -10.77 6.11 -1.63
CA GLN A 41 -10.96 6.85 -0.36
C GLN A 41 -9.88 6.51 0.67
N VAL A 42 -9.48 5.24 0.77
CA VAL A 42 -8.38 4.83 1.65
C VAL A 42 -7.06 5.46 1.20
N VAL A 43 -6.73 5.37 -0.10
CA VAL A 43 -5.53 6.01 -0.66
C VAL A 43 -5.49 7.52 -0.37
N LEU A 44 -6.59 8.21 -0.61
CA LEU A 44 -6.70 9.66 -0.33
C LEU A 44 -6.47 9.96 1.15
N SER A 45 -7.04 9.15 2.04
CA SER A 45 -6.84 9.30 3.48
C SER A 45 -5.38 9.10 3.87
N GLU A 46 -4.73 8.04 3.38
CA GLU A 46 -3.33 7.74 3.69
C GLU A 46 -2.37 8.83 3.20
N VAL A 47 -2.56 9.31 1.97
CA VAL A 47 -1.71 10.37 1.42
C VAL A 47 -1.93 11.70 2.14
N LYS A 48 -3.19 12.06 2.47
CA LYS A 48 -3.51 13.32 3.16
C LYS A 48 -2.99 13.38 4.59
N LYS A 49 -3.00 12.28 5.34
CA LYS A 49 -2.53 12.25 6.73
C LYS A 49 -1.01 12.24 6.85
N ASN A 50 -0.27 11.91 5.78
CA ASN A 50 1.17 11.77 5.78
C ASN A 50 1.83 12.87 4.92
N GLU A 51 2.43 13.87 5.59
CA GLU A 51 3.08 15.00 4.91
C GLU A 51 4.17 14.56 3.93
N LYS A 52 4.93 13.49 4.25
CA LYS A 52 5.98 12.97 3.37
C LYS A 52 5.42 12.27 2.14
N LEU A 53 4.25 11.63 2.23
CA LEU A 53 3.55 11.08 1.06
C LEU A 53 2.99 12.19 0.18
N MET A 54 2.49 13.27 0.78
CA MET A 54 2.05 14.44 0.04
C MET A 54 3.24 15.12 -0.66
N GLN A 55 4.41 15.18 -0.01
CA GLN A 55 5.64 15.62 -0.63
C GLN A 55 6.06 14.71 -1.78
N ALA A 56 5.97 13.38 -1.62
CA ALA A 56 6.23 12.43 -2.69
C ALA A 56 5.30 12.66 -3.88
N PHE A 57 4.01 12.94 -3.63
CA PHE A 57 3.07 13.29 -4.69
C PHE A 57 3.46 14.58 -5.42
N LYS A 58 3.96 15.58 -4.71
CA LYS A 58 4.44 16.85 -5.30
C LYS A 58 5.70 16.66 -6.14
N GLU A 59 6.68 15.88 -5.66
CA GLU A 59 8.00 15.76 -6.27
C GLU A 59 8.08 14.65 -7.32
N ASN A 60 7.33 13.57 -7.12
CA ASN A 60 7.30 12.40 -8.00
C ASN A 60 5.91 11.74 -7.99
N PRO A 61 4.88 12.36 -8.58
CA PRO A 61 3.51 11.85 -8.57
C PRO A 61 3.41 10.44 -9.19
N ALA A 62 4.22 10.14 -10.20
CA ALA A 62 4.24 8.83 -10.85
C ALA A 62 4.55 7.69 -9.85
N SER A 63 5.40 7.92 -8.86
CA SER A 63 5.72 6.92 -7.84
C SER A 63 4.54 6.60 -6.93
N VAL A 64 3.73 7.60 -6.61
CA VAL A 64 2.52 7.42 -5.80
C VAL A 64 1.51 6.55 -6.56
N PHE A 65 1.25 6.88 -7.83
CA PHE A 65 0.32 6.09 -8.66
C PHE A 65 0.83 4.67 -8.91
N ALA A 66 2.11 4.49 -9.20
CA ALA A 66 2.70 3.17 -9.37
C ALA A 66 2.54 2.32 -8.10
N SER A 67 2.77 2.91 -6.93
CA SER A 67 2.59 2.22 -5.64
C SER A 67 1.13 1.88 -5.36
N VAL A 68 0.20 2.76 -5.69
CA VAL A 68 -1.24 2.54 -5.57
C VAL A 68 -1.69 1.39 -6.48
N LEU A 69 -1.25 1.39 -7.74
CA LEU A 69 -1.58 0.34 -8.71
C LEU A 69 -1.01 -1.02 -8.28
N ALA A 70 0.21 -1.06 -7.74
CA ALA A 70 0.79 -2.29 -7.20
C ALA A 70 -0.07 -2.91 -6.10
N GLY A 71 -0.60 -2.10 -5.18
CA GLY A 71 -1.55 -2.55 -4.16
C GLY A 71 -2.86 -3.08 -4.75
N ALA A 72 -3.42 -2.37 -5.73
CA ALA A 72 -4.64 -2.77 -6.42
C ALA A 72 -4.48 -4.10 -7.18
N GLU A 73 -3.34 -4.30 -7.85
CA GLU A 73 -3.05 -5.50 -8.64
C GLU A 73 -3.05 -6.76 -7.78
N ILE A 74 -2.47 -6.69 -6.58
CA ILE A 74 -2.44 -7.82 -5.63
C ILE A 74 -3.65 -7.86 -4.69
N GLY A 75 -4.56 -6.89 -4.80
CA GLY A 75 -5.78 -6.83 -4.00
C GLY A 75 -5.54 -6.58 -2.52
N LEU A 76 -4.62 -5.68 -2.18
CA LEU A 76 -4.34 -5.26 -0.81
C LEU A 76 -4.65 -3.78 -0.62
N MET A 77 -5.32 -3.47 0.50
CA MET A 77 -5.65 -2.09 0.87
C MET A 77 -4.44 -1.36 1.41
N PRO A 78 -4.08 -0.18 0.87
CA PRO A 78 -2.99 0.64 1.38
C PRO A 78 -3.42 1.39 2.65
N SER A 79 -3.51 0.67 3.77
CA SER A 79 -3.94 1.22 5.05
C SER A 79 -3.04 0.76 6.19
N ASP A 80 -2.48 1.73 6.93
CA ASP A 80 -1.66 1.48 8.11
C ASP A 80 -2.44 0.72 9.20
N LEU A 81 -3.76 0.97 9.30
CA LEU A 81 -4.63 0.31 10.29
C LEU A 81 -4.81 -1.18 9.99
N ILE A 82 -4.97 -1.53 8.72
CA ILE A 82 -5.13 -2.92 8.30
C ILE A 82 -3.78 -3.64 8.37
N GLY A 83 -2.71 -2.96 7.96
CA GLY A 83 -1.35 -3.48 8.01
C GLY A 83 -1.03 -4.52 6.94
N GLU A 84 -1.79 -4.56 5.85
CA GLU A 84 -1.56 -5.46 4.72
C GLU A 84 -0.62 -4.87 3.68
N PHE A 85 -0.76 -3.58 3.41
CA PHE A 85 -0.01 -2.87 2.39
C PHE A 85 0.25 -1.43 2.79
N TYR A 86 1.46 -0.95 2.51
CA TYR A 86 1.91 0.38 2.92
C TYR A 86 2.44 1.18 1.74
N LEU A 87 2.17 2.47 1.76
CA LEU A 87 2.83 3.47 0.91
C LEU A 87 3.94 4.12 1.73
N ILE A 88 5.18 3.77 1.46
CA ILE A 88 6.32 4.25 2.25
C ILE A 88 7.02 5.41 1.54
N PRO A 89 7.01 6.63 2.12
CA PRO A 89 7.77 7.73 1.56
C PRO A 89 9.27 7.55 1.84
N ARG A 90 10.08 7.62 0.79
CA ARG A 90 11.54 7.52 0.86
C ARG A 90 12.20 8.61 0.01
N SER A 91 13.32 9.15 0.48
CA SER A 91 14.17 10.02 -0.33
C SER A 91 15.03 9.16 -1.23
N MET A 92 14.83 9.27 -2.55
CA MET A 92 15.53 8.46 -3.55
C MET A 92 16.28 9.37 -4.54
N LYS A 93 17.47 8.92 -4.94
CA LYS A 93 18.27 9.61 -5.94
C LYS A 93 17.76 9.29 -7.33
N GLY A 94 17.35 10.30 -8.09
CA GLY A 94 16.93 10.13 -9.48
C GLY A 94 18.12 9.95 -10.44
N ALA A 95 17.82 9.63 -11.70
CA ALA A 95 18.83 9.49 -12.77
C ALA A 95 19.63 10.80 -13.02
N ASP A 96 19.01 11.95 -12.71
CA ASP A 96 19.63 13.27 -12.77
C ASP A 96 20.52 13.61 -11.56
N GLY A 97 20.73 12.65 -10.65
CA GLY A 97 21.54 12.80 -9.45
C GLY A 97 20.86 13.56 -8.30
N LYS A 98 19.63 14.08 -8.49
CA LYS A 98 18.89 14.81 -7.45
C LYS A 98 18.05 13.86 -6.59
N TYR A 99 18.00 14.16 -5.29
CA TYR A 99 17.13 13.44 -4.37
C TYR A 99 15.70 13.99 -4.43
N ARG A 100 14.72 13.08 -4.48
CA ARG A 100 13.29 13.41 -4.44
C ARG A 100 12.57 12.48 -3.49
N MET A 101 11.56 13.03 -2.83
CA MET A 101 10.62 12.18 -2.08
C MET A 101 9.83 11.31 -3.05
N THR A 102 9.80 10.02 -2.81
CA THR A 102 9.23 8.99 -3.69
C THR A 102 8.40 8.04 -2.84
N ALA A 103 7.22 7.69 -3.28
CA ALA A 103 6.44 6.62 -2.65
C ALA A 103 6.94 5.25 -3.12
N THR A 104 7.10 4.34 -2.18
CA THR A 104 7.50 2.95 -2.44
C THR A 104 6.46 2.01 -1.88
N PRO A 105 5.97 1.02 -2.65
CA PRO A 105 5.02 0.03 -2.15
C PRO A 105 5.73 -0.96 -1.22
N MET A 106 5.05 -1.36 -0.15
CA MET A 106 5.55 -2.39 0.75
C MET A 106 4.40 -3.28 1.23
N VAL A 107 4.53 -4.58 1.00
CA VAL A 107 3.59 -5.58 1.51
C VAL A 107 3.94 -5.88 2.96
N GLY A 108 2.96 -5.77 3.87
CA GLY A 108 3.10 -6.18 5.25
C GLY A 108 2.94 -7.69 5.42
N TYR A 109 3.38 -8.22 6.57
CA TYR A 109 3.21 -9.67 6.83
C TYR A 109 1.74 -10.12 6.79
N LYS A 110 0.82 -9.28 7.25
CA LYS A 110 -0.63 -9.56 7.15
C LYS A 110 -1.10 -9.66 5.70
N GLY A 111 -0.54 -8.83 4.81
CA GLY A 111 -0.82 -8.91 3.38
C GLY A 111 -0.31 -10.21 2.76
N LEU A 112 0.88 -10.67 3.14
CA LEU A 112 1.38 -11.97 2.70
C LEU A 112 0.50 -13.12 3.18
N VAL A 113 0.05 -13.08 4.43
CA VAL A 113 -0.90 -14.06 4.98
C VAL A 113 -2.23 -14.02 4.21
N SER A 114 -2.77 -12.83 3.95
CA SER A 114 -4.01 -12.66 3.17
C SER A 114 -3.90 -13.26 1.76
N ILE A 115 -2.76 -13.05 1.07
CA ILE A 115 -2.51 -13.61 -0.25
C ILE A 115 -2.45 -15.14 -0.18
N LEU A 116 -1.72 -15.70 0.79
CA LEU A 116 -1.62 -17.15 0.99
C LEU A 116 -2.97 -17.80 1.25
N LEU A 117 -3.79 -17.24 2.15
CA LEU A 117 -5.10 -17.78 2.46
C LEU A 117 -6.07 -17.68 1.26
N ARG A 118 -5.95 -16.63 0.43
CA ARG A 118 -6.78 -16.47 -0.78
C ARG A 118 -6.40 -17.42 -1.91
N SER A 119 -5.19 -18.00 -1.91
CA SER A 119 -4.80 -18.98 -2.93
C SER A 119 -5.65 -20.25 -2.89
N GLY A 120 -6.22 -20.58 -1.73
CA GLY A 120 -6.94 -21.83 -1.50
C GLY A 120 -6.05 -23.02 -1.19
N ASP A 121 -4.74 -22.88 -1.37
CA ASP A 121 -3.78 -23.97 -1.09
C ASP A 121 -3.37 -24.05 0.38
N VAL A 122 -3.60 -22.93 1.10
CA VAL A 122 -3.24 -22.78 2.52
C VAL A 122 -4.48 -22.48 3.33
N THR A 123 -4.77 -23.30 4.32
CA THR A 123 -5.94 -23.14 5.21
C THR A 123 -5.62 -22.38 6.48
N ARG A 124 -4.34 -22.38 6.91
CA ARG A 124 -3.90 -21.72 8.14
C ARG A 124 -2.44 -21.32 8.05
N VAL A 125 -2.14 -20.12 8.56
CA VAL A 125 -0.77 -19.65 8.79
C VAL A 125 -0.63 -19.38 10.29
N HIS A 126 0.41 -19.96 10.89
CA HIS A 126 0.71 -19.79 12.31
C HIS A 126 2.21 -19.57 12.49
N ALA A 127 2.58 -18.63 13.33
CA ALA A 127 3.96 -18.35 13.66
C ALA A 127 4.04 -17.98 15.15
N GLU A 128 4.95 -18.62 15.86
CA GLU A 128 5.23 -18.34 17.25
C GLU A 128 6.74 -18.20 17.49
N VAL A 129 7.10 -17.49 18.55
CA VAL A 129 8.48 -17.37 18.99
C VAL A 129 8.72 -18.41 20.06
N VAL A 130 9.78 -19.20 19.90
CA VAL A 130 10.23 -20.16 20.91
C VAL A 130 11.20 -19.44 21.84
N TYR A 131 10.90 -19.44 23.14
CA TYR A 131 11.75 -18.82 24.15
C TYR A 131 12.67 -19.85 24.81
N GLU A 132 13.73 -19.36 25.46
CA GLU A 132 14.60 -20.18 26.27
C GLU A 132 13.80 -20.82 27.42
N GLY A 133 13.83 -22.14 27.52
CA GLY A 133 13.06 -22.92 28.48
C GLY A 133 11.78 -23.54 27.92
N ASP A 134 11.37 -23.20 26.70
CA ASP A 134 10.25 -23.87 26.03
C ASP A 134 10.64 -25.26 25.56
N GLU A 135 9.73 -26.22 25.70
CA GLU A 135 9.86 -27.50 25.03
C GLU A 135 9.56 -27.33 23.53
N PHE A 136 10.57 -27.49 22.69
CA PHE A 136 10.43 -27.37 21.24
C PHE A 136 10.75 -28.72 20.55
N ALA A 137 9.72 -29.27 19.92
CA ALA A 137 9.87 -30.47 19.09
C ALA A 137 9.26 -30.18 17.70
N PRO A 138 10.09 -29.99 16.65
CA PRO A 138 9.56 -29.79 15.31
C PRO A 138 8.93 -31.10 14.80
N SER A 139 7.69 -31.02 14.34
CA SER A 139 7.05 -32.11 13.60
C SER A 139 6.67 -31.62 12.21
N TYR A 140 7.12 -32.32 11.20
CA TYR A 140 6.76 -32.05 9.83
C TYR A 140 5.53 -32.89 9.48
N GLY A 141 4.38 -32.24 9.33
CA GLY A 141 3.16 -32.90 8.84
C GLY A 141 3.33 -33.28 7.37
N LEU A 142 2.83 -34.44 7.01
CA LEU A 142 2.61 -34.87 5.63
C LEU A 142 1.28 -34.31 5.14
#